data_074af249ca54b1d86e88e9e17f7bbcf4
#
_entry.id   074af249ca54b1d86e88e9e17f7bbcf4
#
_cell.length_a   1.000
_cell.length_b   1.000
_cell.length_c   1.000
_cell.angle_alpha   90.00
_cell.angle_beta   90.00
_cell.angle_gamma   90.00
#
_symmetry.space_group_name_H-M   'P 1'
#
loop_
_entity.id
_entity.type
_entity.pdbx_description
1 polymer ?
#
loop_
_entity_poly.entity_id
_entity_poly.type
_entity_poly.pdbx_seq_one_letter_code
_entity_poly.pdbx_strand_id
1 'polypeptide(L)'
;MRLLSRDSVVPGPVYALAFVNVCIGLGYGVVAPVIPVFARDFGVTDLAASSVVSIYAFTRVLASFGASRLLLRFDERTILTAGLLMAATSSLAAAFAPTFLSLLLLRAVGGVGTAMFTVSGQQLLFRYSTPDTGGRTASVFQSGFLIGGVLGPVIGGAVALVSLRAPFLTHAVTLVVGVAVVWFAFRSSDRTDVANGVVHDTSTRPEPMTLRAALGERGFRASIASNFANGWVGNGVRFTLVPLFVATVIGGSPFVSGLVLVVGAVVQIVVVKPAGRLVDSWGRRPMLAFGSGSILLGIVVLAIVPTLPILVLTMVLWGVGGTCAMVASAATVGDVLAGRGGSPIAVYQVTFDVGTMLGPLVAGAVAAQASYSLAFTASIPVAALAVLLALRPWRTVAMSTPESKVVVTEESAVPTPTIHDHHYGKEDRCHNRSHSAGSPITSCPTGPVPSPGPAEQTGPTALSLSTPSGRSSEQE
;
A
#
# COMPACT_ATOMS: atom_id res chain seq x y z
N MET A 1 10.01 32.05 3.31
CA MET A 1 8.82 32.23 2.47
C MET A 1 9.20 32.02 1.01
N ARG A 2 9.70 30.79 0.68
CA ARG A 2 10.05 30.36 -0.70
C ARG A 2 9.98 28.82 -0.78
N LEU A 3 8.84 28.21 -0.35
CA LEU A 3 8.60 26.76 -0.41
C LEU A 3 7.28 26.41 -1.14
N LEU A 4 6.81 27.30 -2.02
CA LEU A 4 5.61 27.06 -2.82
C LEU A 4 5.88 27.29 -4.30
N SER A 5 6.90 26.65 -4.87
CA SER A 5 7.07 26.67 -6.32
C SER A 5 7.80 25.43 -6.81
N ARG A 6 7.04 24.43 -7.04
CA ARG A 6 7.02 23.51 -8.20
C ARG A 6 5.86 22.56 -7.94
N ASP A 7 4.79 22.74 -8.68
CA ASP A 7 3.75 21.75 -8.84
C ASP A 7 4.40 20.45 -9.33
N SER A 8 4.81 19.61 -8.37
CA SER A 8 5.26 18.26 -8.68
C SER A 8 4.01 17.47 -9.07
N VAL A 9 3.73 17.50 -10.36
CA VAL A 9 2.58 16.81 -10.96
C VAL A 9 2.77 15.32 -10.72
N VAL A 10 1.78 14.68 -10.09
CA VAL A 10 1.76 13.21 -9.94
C VAL A 10 1.78 12.61 -11.33
N PRO A 11 2.71 11.67 -11.65
CA PRO A 11 2.79 11.06 -12.97
C PRO A 11 1.48 10.39 -13.41
N GLY A 12 1.12 10.53 -14.69
CA GLY A 12 -0.10 9.92 -15.25
C GLY A 12 -0.28 8.43 -14.94
N PRO A 13 0.76 7.58 -15.02
CA PRO A 13 0.69 6.17 -14.65
C PRO A 13 0.22 5.91 -13.21
N VAL A 14 0.49 6.82 -12.26
CA VAL A 14 0.03 6.68 -10.86
C VAL A 14 -1.49 6.80 -10.76
N TYR A 15 -2.12 7.68 -11.55
CA TYR A 15 -3.58 7.76 -11.61
C TYR A 15 -4.22 6.50 -12.21
N ALA A 16 -3.57 5.88 -13.20
CA ALA A 16 -4.01 4.59 -13.72
C ALA A 16 -3.95 3.49 -12.65
N LEU A 17 -2.85 3.42 -11.90
CA LEU A 17 -2.72 2.49 -10.77
C LEU A 17 -3.75 2.78 -9.67
N ALA A 18 -4.03 4.05 -9.38
CA ALA A 18 -5.06 4.43 -8.43
C ALA A 18 -6.46 4.01 -8.89
N PHE A 19 -6.77 4.15 -10.19
CA PHE A 19 -8.03 3.67 -10.76
C PHE A 19 -8.15 2.14 -10.69
N VAL A 20 -7.08 1.41 -10.97
CA VAL A 20 -7.04 -0.06 -10.78
C VAL A 20 -7.32 -0.40 -9.31
N ASN A 21 -6.76 0.36 -8.37
CA ASN A 21 -7.04 0.19 -6.95
C ASN A 21 -8.52 0.49 -6.60
N VAL A 22 -9.17 1.45 -7.27
CA VAL A 22 -10.64 1.65 -7.15
C VAL A 22 -11.37 0.39 -7.58
N CYS A 23 -11.03 -0.18 -8.74
CA CYS A 23 -11.67 -1.40 -9.26
C CYS A 23 -11.51 -2.58 -8.29
N ILE A 24 -10.33 -2.73 -7.70
CA ILE A 24 -10.02 -3.79 -6.72
C ILE A 24 -10.78 -3.58 -5.42
N GLY A 25 -10.73 -2.36 -4.86
CA GLY A 25 -11.42 -2.01 -3.62
C GLY A 25 -12.95 -2.16 -3.77
N LEU A 26 -13.48 -1.71 -4.90
CA LEU A 26 -14.90 -1.85 -5.23
C LEU A 26 -15.28 -3.33 -5.34
N GLY A 27 -14.54 -4.11 -6.12
CA GLY A 27 -14.81 -5.53 -6.30
C GLY A 27 -14.74 -6.33 -4.99
N TYR A 28 -13.72 -6.05 -4.15
CA TYR A 28 -13.62 -6.64 -2.82
C TYR A 28 -14.84 -6.28 -1.97
N GLY A 29 -15.21 -5.00 -1.91
CA GLY A 29 -16.34 -4.52 -1.14
C GLY A 29 -17.69 -5.07 -1.63
N VAL A 30 -17.85 -5.26 -2.96
CA VAL A 30 -19.05 -5.84 -3.57
C VAL A 30 -19.27 -7.27 -3.13
N VAL A 31 -18.21 -8.08 -3.09
CA VAL A 31 -18.31 -9.52 -2.78
C VAL A 31 -18.32 -9.78 -1.27
N ALA A 32 -17.65 -8.94 -0.47
CA ALA A 32 -17.45 -9.16 0.96
C ALA A 32 -18.74 -9.44 1.76
N PRO A 33 -19.84 -8.66 1.63
CA PRO A 33 -21.07 -8.91 2.40
C PRO A 33 -21.81 -10.17 1.98
N VAL A 34 -21.50 -10.71 0.81
CA VAL A 34 -22.29 -11.81 0.20
C VAL A 34 -21.58 -13.16 0.34
N ILE A 35 -20.24 -13.19 0.39
CA ILE A 35 -19.48 -14.46 0.46
C ILE A 35 -19.99 -15.42 1.54
N PRO A 36 -20.13 -15.00 2.81
CA PRO A 36 -20.52 -15.94 3.85
C PRO A 36 -21.96 -16.42 3.68
N VAL A 37 -22.85 -15.53 3.21
CA VAL A 37 -24.26 -15.86 2.96
C VAL A 37 -24.39 -16.84 1.79
N PHE A 38 -23.69 -16.57 0.67
CA PHE A 38 -23.65 -17.45 -0.49
C PHE A 38 -23.04 -18.82 -0.17
N ALA A 39 -22.02 -18.86 0.70
CA ALA A 39 -21.44 -20.13 1.14
C ALA A 39 -22.45 -20.98 1.93
N ARG A 40 -23.34 -20.37 2.71
CA ARG A 40 -24.40 -21.09 3.45
C ARG A 40 -25.46 -21.71 2.56
N ASP A 41 -25.67 -21.20 1.34
CA ASP A 41 -26.60 -21.82 0.39
C ASP A 41 -26.18 -23.26 0.01
N PHE A 42 -24.92 -23.63 0.24
CA PHE A 42 -24.45 -25.01 0.09
C PHE A 42 -24.73 -25.90 1.30
N GLY A 43 -25.50 -25.42 2.29
CA GLY A 43 -25.86 -26.21 3.48
C GLY A 43 -24.74 -26.40 4.50
N VAL A 44 -23.69 -25.57 4.44
CA VAL A 44 -22.50 -25.67 5.31
C VAL A 44 -22.68 -24.86 6.61
N THR A 45 -21.88 -25.19 7.62
CA THR A 45 -21.82 -24.49 8.91
C THR A 45 -21.20 -23.09 8.78
N ASP A 46 -21.40 -22.22 9.79
CA ASP A 46 -20.81 -20.89 9.85
C ASP A 46 -19.27 -20.93 9.86
N LEU A 47 -18.67 -21.97 10.45
CA LEU A 47 -17.23 -22.21 10.36
C LEU A 47 -16.78 -22.43 8.92
N ALA A 48 -17.46 -23.30 8.18
CA ALA A 48 -17.16 -23.56 6.79
C ALA A 48 -17.39 -22.30 5.93
N ALA A 49 -18.49 -21.60 6.12
CA ALA A 49 -18.76 -20.34 5.42
C ALA A 49 -17.68 -19.30 5.69
N SER A 50 -17.19 -19.19 6.92
CA SER A 50 -16.10 -18.28 7.32
C SER A 50 -14.75 -18.67 6.70
N SER A 51 -14.52 -19.97 6.46
CA SER A 51 -13.26 -20.46 5.87
C SER A 51 -13.04 -19.95 4.44
N VAL A 52 -14.09 -19.54 3.72
CA VAL A 52 -13.99 -18.95 2.36
C VAL A 52 -13.22 -17.62 2.36
N VAL A 53 -13.39 -16.80 3.42
CA VAL A 53 -12.61 -15.56 3.59
C VAL A 53 -11.19 -15.89 4.04
N SER A 54 -11.06 -16.84 4.93
CA SER A 54 -9.76 -17.25 5.50
C SER A 54 -8.82 -17.87 4.48
N ILE A 55 -9.33 -18.76 3.61
CA ILE A 55 -8.51 -19.39 2.56
C ILE A 55 -7.97 -18.36 1.56
N TYR A 56 -8.79 -17.35 1.24
CA TYR A 56 -8.36 -16.25 0.39
C TYR A 56 -7.21 -15.46 1.01
N ALA A 57 -7.29 -15.11 2.30
CA ALA A 57 -6.23 -14.42 3.02
C ALA A 57 -4.99 -15.31 3.17
N PHE A 58 -5.16 -16.59 3.46
CA PHE A 58 -4.07 -17.56 3.58
C PHE A 58 -3.27 -17.68 2.29
N THR A 59 -3.94 -17.91 1.17
CA THR A 59 -3.28 -18.06 -0.13
C THR A 59 -2.64 -16.75 -0.59
N ARG A 60 -3.22 -15.60 -0.23
CA ARG A 60 -2.62 -14.28 -0.47
C ARG A 60 -1.28 -14.13 0.26
N VAL A 61 -1.21 -14.51 1.53
CA VAL A 61 0.05 -14.50 2.31
C VAL A 61 1.10 -15.37 1.65
N LEU A 62 0.78 -16.63 1.37
CA LEU A 62 1.73 -17.57 0.77
C LEU A 62 2.21 -17.10 -0.61
N ALA A 63 1.27 -16.64 -1.45
CA ALA A 63 1.58 -16.20 -2.79
C ALA A 63 2.37 -14.89 -2.84
N SER A 64 2.31 -14.04 -1.82
CA SER A 64 3.10 -12.80 -1.75
C SER A 64 4.61 -13.09 -1.76
N PHE A 65 5.05 -14.16 -1.12
CA PHE A 65 6.45 -14.60 -1.17
C PHE A 65 6.84 -15.12 -2.57
N GLY A 66 5.92 -15.84 -3.24
CA GLY A 66 6.10 -16.32 -4.62
C GLY A 66 6.10 -15.17 -5.63
N ALA A 67 5.19 -14.21 -5.48
CA ALA A 67 5.07 -13.04 -6.35
C ALA A 67 6.35 -12.18 -6.33
N SER A 68 6.97 -12.00 -5.16
CA SER A 68 8.24 -11.28 -5.05
C SER A 68 9.39 -11.97 -5.80
N ARG A 69 9.42 -13.31 -5.81
CA ARG A 69 10.40 -14.07 -6.63
C ARG A 69 10.10 -14.00 -8.13
N LEU A 70 8.83 -13.98 -8.47
CA LEU A 70 8.40 -13.90 -9.87
C LEU A 70 8.81 -12.55 -10.50
N LEU A 71 8.79 -11.46 -9.72
CA LEU A 71 9.28 -10.14 -10.11
C LEU A 71 10.78 -10.07 -10.43
N LEU A 72 11.57 -11.08 -10.02
CA LEU A 72 12.98 -11.19 -10.43
C LEU A 72 13.15 -11.74 -11.87
N ARG A 73 12.08 -12.33 -12.45
CA ARG A 73 12.13 -12.99 -13.77
C ARG A 73 11.22 -12.36 -14.80
N PHE A 74 10.15 -11.73 -14.36
CA PHE A 74 9.11 -11.19 -15.22
C PHE A 74 8.88 -9.70 -14.89
N ASP A 75 8.47 -8.96 -15.90
CA ASP A 75 8.12 -7.55 -15.78
C ASP A 75 6.91 -7.33 -14.84
N GLU A 76 6.95 -6.23 -14.07
CA GLU A 76 5.92 -5.90 -13.08
C GLU A 76 4.51 -5.79 -13.70
N ARG A 77 4.42 -5.28 -14.93
CA ARG A 77 3.15 -5.14 -15.66
C ARG A 77 2.56 -6.46 -16.04
N THR A 78 3.40 -7.40 -16.46
CA THR A 78 2.98 -8.77 -16.81
C THR A 78 2.41 -9.46 -15.58
N ILE A 79 3.10 -9.37 -14.43
CA ILE A 79 2.65 -9.98 -13.18
C ILE A 79 1.38 -9.31 -12.67
N LEU A 80 1.29 -7.97 -12.75
CA LEU A 80 0.10 -7.20 -12.41
C LEU A 80 -1.11 -7.67 -13.24
N THR A 81 -0.96 -7.73 -14.55
CA THR A 81 -2.02 -8.13 -15.47
C THR A 81 -2.44 -9.59 -15.27
N ALA A 82 -1.47 -10.50 -15.14
CA ALA A 82 -1.74 -11.91 -14.86
C ALA A 82 -2.47 -12.10 -13.52
N GLY A 83 -2.08 -11.36 -12.49
CA GLY A 83 -2.74 -11.37 -11.18
C GLY A 83 -4.18 -10.89 -11.26
N LEU A 84 -4.44 -9.78 -11.95
CA LEU A 84 -5.80 -9.26 -12.17
C LEU A 84 -6.67 -10.25 -12.96
N LEU A 85 -6.14 -10.84 -14.06
CA LEU A 85 -6.84 -11.84 -14.85
C LEU A 85 -7.15 -13.09 -14.05
N MET A 86 -6.19 -13.58 -13.26
CA MET A 86 -6.40 -14.75 -12.41
C MET A 86 -7.47 -14.48 -11.33
N ALA A 87 -7.47 -13.31 -10.73
CA ALA A 87 -8.51 -12.92 -9.78
C ALA A 87 -9.88 -12.74 -10.46
N ALA A 88 -9.93 -12.17 -11.68
CA ALA A 88 -11.14 -11.99 -12.45
C ALA A 88 -11.77 -13.34 -12.87
N THR A 89 -10.97 -14.24 -13.43
CA THR A 89 -11.43 -15.59 -13.85
C THR A 89 -11.86 -16.42 -12.66
N SER A 90 -11.12 -16.36 -11.54
CA SER A 90 -11.48 -16.98 -10.28
C SER A 90 -12.84 -16.48 -9.76
N SER A 91 -13.07 -15.16 -9.79
CA SER A 91 -14.33 -14.57 -9.33
C SER A 91 -15.48 -14.94 -10.27
N LEU A 92 -15.27 -14.90 -11.59
CA LEU A 92 -16.26 -15.33 -12.58
C LEU A 92 -16.65 -16.79 -12.37
N ALA A 93 -15.68 -17.68 -12.21
CA ALA A 93 -15.93 -19.10 -11.98
C ALA A 93 -16.64 -19.34 -10.62
N ALA A 94 -16.29 -18.58 -9.58
CA ALA A 94 -16.93 -18.67 -8.27
C ALA A 94 -18.44 -18.36 -8.32
N ALA A 95 -18.90 -17.48 -9.21
CA ALA A 95 -20.31 -17.22 -9.44
C ALA A 95 -21.08 -18.49 -9.86
N PHE A 96 -20.43 -19.44 -10.52
CA PHE A 96 -21.01 -20.67 -11.04
C PHE A 96 -20.52 -21.92 -10.31
N ALA A 97 -19.92 -21.75 -9.12
CA ALA A 97 -19.44 -22.88 -8.31
C ALA A 97 -20.56 -23.88 -8.03
N PRO A 98 -20.42 -25.17 -8.39
CA PRO A 98 -21.45 -26.17 -8.17
C PRO A 98 -21.44 -26.75 -6.75
N THR A 99 -20.32 -26.62 -6.04
CA THR A 99 -20.12 -27.16 -4.70
C THR A 99 -19.36 -26.17 -3.81
N PHE A 100 -19.50 -26.33 -2.49
CA PHE A 100 -18.74 -25.55 -1.53
C PHE A 100 -17.21 -25.69 -1.74
N LEU A 101 -16.73 -26.91 -2.02
CA LEU A 101 -15.31 -27.14 -2.26
C LEU A 101 -14.80 -26.38 -3.49
N SER A 102 -15.57 -26.36 -4.58
CA SER A 102 -15.22 -25.59 -5.78
C SER A 102 -15.16 -24.09 -5.48
N LEU A 103 -16.11 -23.54 -4.71
CA LEU A 103 -16.08 -22.15 -4.24
C LEU A 103 -14.82 -21.87 -3.44
N LEU A 104 -14.46 -22.75 -2.50
CA LEU A 104 -13.29 -22.62 -1.64
C LEU A 104 -11.98 -22.59 -2.48
N LEU A 105 -11.81 -23.53 -3.41
CA LEU A 105 -10.64 -23.62 -4.27
C LEU A 105 -10.51 -22.41 -5.21
N LEU A 106 -11.62 -21.96 -5.80
CA LEU A 106 -11.65 -20.78 -6.63
C LEU A 106 -11.27 -19.53 -5.83
N ARG A 107 -11.76 -19.39 -4.61
CA ARG A 107 -11.36 -18.28 -3.72
C ARG A 107 -9.87 -18.35 -3.35
N ALA A 108 -9.30 -19.53 -3.18
CA ALA A 108 -7.87 -19.72 -2.98
C ALA A 108 -7.06 -19.20 -4.20
N VAL A 109 -7.48 -19.53 -5.42
CA VAL A 109 -6.86 -19.02 -6.65
C VAL A 109 -6.97 -17.50 -6.74
N GLY A 110 -8.14 -16.93 -6.38
CA GLY A 110 -8.33 -15.49 -6.33
C GLY A 110 -7.37 -14.79 -5.36
N GLY A 111 -7.07 -15.41 -4.22
CA GLY A 111 -6.09 -14.92 -3.26
C GLY A 111 -4.68 -14.85 -3.85
N VAL A 112 -4.26 -15.86 -4.62
CA VAL A 112 -2.97 -15.85 -5.35
C VAL A 112 -2.91 -14.71 -6.35
N GLY A 113 -3.94 -14.52 -7.18
CA GLY A 113 -4.02 -13.42 -8.14
C GLY A 113 -3.93 -12.06 -7.46
N THR A 114 -4.61 -11.91 -6.31
CA THR A 114 -4.58 -10.68 -5.52
C THR A 114 -3.19 -10.37 -4.96
N ALA A 115 -2.44 -11.39 -4.49
CA ALA A 115 -1.07 -11.20 -4.05
C ALA A 115 -0.17 -10.70 -5.19
N MET A 116 -0.29 -11.31 -6.37
CA MET A 116 0.49 -10.93 -7.55
C MET A 116 0.26 -9.46 -7.91
N PHE A 117 -0.98 -8.99 -8.03
CA PHE A 117 -1.21 -7.59 -8.38
C PHE A 117 -0.82 -6.64 -7.25
N THR A 118 -1.01 -7.00 -5.98
CA THR A 118 -0.66 -6.11 -4.85
C THR A 118 0.85 -5.85 -4.82
N VAL A 119 1.65 -6.91 -4.93
CA VAL A 119 3.11 -6.79 -4.88
C VAL A 119 3.65 -6.07 -6.11
N SER A 120 3.17 -6.40 -7.32
CA SER A 120 3.61 -5.74 -8.56
C SER A 120 3.11 -4.30 -8.67
N GLY A 121 1.89 -4.00 -8.21
CA GLY A 121 1.33 -2.65 -8.18
C GLY A 121 2.11 -1.72 -7.25
N GLN A 122 2.54 -2.21 -6.09
CA GLN A 122 3.42 -1.46 -5.18
C GLN A 122 4.80 -1.22 -5.79
N GLN A 123 5.39 -2.18 -6.48
CA GLN A 123 6.66 -2.03 -7.19
C GLN A 123 6.55 -0.96 -8.28
N LEU A 124 5.51 -1.01 -9.12
CA LEU A 124 5.23 0.01 -10.12
C LEU A 124 5.05 1.40 -9.49
N LEU A 125 4.32 1.49 -8.37
CA LEU A 125 4.16 2.75 -7.64
C LEU A 125 5.52 3.33 -7.22
N PHE A 126 6.40 2.51 -6.63
CA PHE A 126 7.75 2.94 -6.25
C PHE A 126 8.59 3.37 -7.44
N ARG A 127 8.45 2.70 -8.58
CA ARG A 127 9.16 3.06 -9.82
C ARG A 127 8.77 4.45 -10.34
N TYR A 128 7.49 4.84 -10.22
CA TYR A 128 6.99 6.15 -10.64
C TYR A 128 7.04 7.22 -9.53
N SER A 129 7.53 6.87 -8.34
CA SER A 129 7.65 7.79 -7.20
C SER A 129 9.07 8.31 -7.09
N THR A 130 9.22 9.64 -6.96
CA THR A 130 10.49 10.28 -6.60
C THR A 130 10.53 10.55 -5.09
N PRO A 131 11.71 10.82 -4.50
CA PRO A 131 11.80 11.19 -3.08
C PRO A 131 10.87 12.34 -2.68
N ASP A 132 10.67 13.32 -3.57
CA ASP A 132 9.84 14.50 -3.33
C ASP A 132 8.33 14.23 -3.52
N THR A 133 7.97 13.21 -4.29
CA THR A 133 6.56 12.91 -4.63
C THR A 133 6.03 11.64 -3.98
N GLY A 134 6.88 10.83 -3.33
CA GLY A 134 6.56 9.50 -2.83
C GLY A 134 5.34 9.45 -1.91
N GLY A 135 5.23 10.37 -0.96
CA GLY A 135 4.07 10.46 -0.08
C GLY A 135 2.76 10.80 -0.82
N ARG A 136 2.84 11.67 -1.83
CA ARG A 136 1.68 12.10 -2.62
C ARG A 136 1.20 11.00 -3.56
N THR A 137 2.13 10.31 -4.23
CA THR A 137 1.82 9.17 -5.10
C THR A 137 1.22 8.01 -4.32
N ALA A 138 1.78 7.67 -3.14
CA ALA A 138 1.22 6.67 -2.25
C ALA A 138 -0.19 7.03 -1.76
N SER A 139 -0.43 8.30 -1.43
CA SER A 139 -1.75 8.78 -1.01
C SER A 139 -2.79 8.67 -2.13
N VAL A 140 -2.44 9.04 -3.36
CA VAL A 140 -3.31 8.90 -4.54
C VAL A 140 -3.64 7.43 -4.79
N PHE A 141 -2.63 6.56 -4.76
CA PHE A 141 -2.81 5.12 -4.95
C PHE A 141 -3.74 4.51 -3.89
N GLN A 142 -3.52 4.82 -2.60
CA GLN A 142 -4.32 4.29 -1.49
C GLN A 142 -5.76 4.85 -1.48
N SER A 143 -5.96 6.11 -1.87
CA SER A 143 -7.29 6.70 -1.94
C SER A 143 -8.20 5.95 -2.91
N GLY A 144 -7.64 5.38 -3.99
CA GLY A 144 -8.37 4.52 -4.91
C GLY A 144 -9.01 3.33 -4.21
N PHE A 145 -8.25 2.58 -3.40
CA PHE A 145 -8.77 1.44 -2.65
C PHE A 145 -9.86 1.84 -1.64
N LEU A 146 -9.69 2.98 -0.96
CA LEU A 146 -10.68 3.49 0.00
C LEU A 146 -12.00 3.85 -0.68
N ILE A 147 -11.95 4.54 -1.82
CA ILE A 147 -13.15 4.89 -2.61
C ILE A 147 -13.89 3.63 -3.03
N GLY A 148 -13.17 2.67 -3.59
CA GLY A 148 -13.76 1.38 -3.98
C GLY A 148 -14.36 0.63 -2.80
N GLY A 149 -13.66 0.61 -1.67
CA GLY A 149 -14.10 -0.04 -0.43
C GLY A 149 -15.37 0.54 0.18
N VAL A 150 -15.68 1.83 -0.06
CA VAL A 150 -16.95 2.45 0.37
C VAL A 150 -18.08 2.15 -0.58
N LEU A 151 -17.83 2.27 -1.88
CA LEU A 151 -18.86 2.04 -2.90
C LEU A 151 -19.21 0.55 -3.03
N GLY A 152 -18.23 -0.32 -2.80
CA GLY A 152 -18.36 -1.76 -2.97
C GLY A 152 -19.53 -2.37 -2.19
N PRO A 153 -19.62 -2.24 -0.87
CA PRO A 153 -20.70 -2.87 -0.07
C PRO A 153 -22.11 -2.38 -0.43
N VAL A 154 -22.27 -1.09 -0.85
CA VAL A 154 -23.56 -0.58 -1.34
C VAL A 154 -23.97 -1.31 -2.62
N ILE A 155 -23.06 -1.28 -3.61
CA ILE A 155 -23.30 -1.91 -4.91
C ILE A 155 -23.48 -3.42 -4.71
N GLY A 156 -22.64 -4.06 -3.90
CA GLY A 156 -22.69 -5.48 -3.62
C GLY A 156 -24.01 -5.89 -2.97
N GLY A 157 -24.46 -5.16 -1.96
CA GLY A 157 -25.74 -5.38 -1.31
C GLY A 157 -26.93 -5.19 -2.27
N ALA A 158 -26.87 -4.15 -3.13
CA ALA A 158 -27.93 -3.89 -4.11
C ALA A 158 -28.01 -4.97 -5.20
N VAL A 159 -26.89 -5.37 -5.81
CA VAL A 159 -26.89 -6.43 -6.83
C VAL A 159 -27.18 -7.80 -6.24
N ALA A 160 -26.88 -8.03 -4.98
CA ALA A 160 -27.24 -9.27 -4.29
C ALA A 160 -28.76 -9.46 -4.09
N LEU A 161 -29.55 -8.38 -4.14
CA LEU A 161 -31.02 -8.48 -4.16
C LEU A 161 -31.54 -9.17 -5.42
N VAL A 162 -30.81 -9.07 -6.54
CA VAL A 162 -31.17 -9.75 -7.80
C VAL A 162 -30.71 -11.21 -7.76
N SER A 163 -29.47 -11.45 -7.34
CA SER A 163 -28.89 -12.80 -7.21
C SER A 163 -27.62 -12.75 -6.35
N LEU A 164 -27.45 -13.74 -5.46
CA LEU A 164 -26.20 -13.90 -4.68
C LEU A 164 -24.96 -14.19 -5.56
N ARG A 165 -25.14 -14.53 -6.84
CA ARG A 165 -24.07 -14.70 -7.84
C ARG A 165 -23.65 -13.37 -8.47
N ALA A 166 -24.55 -12.39 -8.56
CA ALA A 166 -24.29 -11.11 -9.23
C ALA A 166 -23.10 -10.34 -8.66
N PRO A 167 -22.83 -10.30 -7.35
CA PRO A 167 -21.63 -9.69 -6.77
C PRO A 167 -20.32 -10.25 -7.32
N PHE A 168 -20.22 -11.55 -7.54
CA PHE A 168 -19.03 -12.19 -8.10
C PHE A 168 -18.82 -11.81 -9.57
N LEU A 169 -19.91 -11.71 -10.35
CA LEU A 169 -19.87 -11.24 -11.74
C LEU A 169 -19.43 -9.77 -11.80
N THR A 170 -19.99 -8.92 -10.94
CA THR A 170 -19.59 -7.51 -10.83
C THR A 170 -18.11 -7.38 -10.49
N HIS A 171 -17.59 -8.18 -9.55
CA HIS A 171 -16.18 -8.21 -9.22
C HIS A 171 -15.32 -8.63 -10.43
N ALA A 172 -15.72 -9.67 -11.15
CA ALA A 172 -15.00 -10.10 -12.35
C ALA A 172 -14.93 -8.97 -13.39
N VAL A 173 -16.05 -8.28 -13.63
CA VAL A 173 -16.10 -7.14 -14.57
C VAL A 173 -15.20 -6.00 -14.12
N THR A 174 -15.22 -5.62 -12.83
CA THR A 174 -14.35 -4.53 -12.33
C THR A 174 -12.87 -4.86 -12.48
N LEU A 175 -12.48 -6.12 -12.27
CA LEU A 175 -11.09 -6.56 -12.47
C LEU A 175 -10.69 -6.57 -13.95
N VAL A 176 -11.58 -6.98 -14.86
CA VAL A 176 -11.34 -6.90 -16.33
C VAL A 176 -11.19 -5.44 -16.78
N VAL A 177 -12.00 -4.52 -16.23
CA VAL A 177 -11.83 -3.08 -16.46
C VAL A 177 -10.45 -2.63 -15.96
N GLY A 178 -10.01 -3.10 -14.79
CA GLY A 178 -8.67 -2.86 -14.29
C GLY A 178 -7.57 -3.35 -15.23
N VAL A 179 -7.71 -4.55 -15.81
CA VAL A 179 -6.79 -5.09 -16.84
C VAL A 179 -6.76 -4.18 -18.08
N ALA A 180 -7.93 -3.75 -18.57
CA ALA A 180 -7.99 -2.85 -19.72
C ALA A 180 -7.26 -1.53 -19.44
N VAL A 181 -7.46 -0.94 -18.24
CA VAL A 181 -6.77 0.29 -17.86
C VAL A 181 -5.25 0.08 -17.80
N VAL A 182 -4.76 -1.01 -17.22
CA VAL A 182 -3.33 -1.33 -17.24
C VAL A 182 -2.82 -1.44 -18.67
N TRP A 183 -3.52 -2.17 -19.51
CA TRP A 183 -3.14 -2.35 -20.92
C TRP A 183 -3.01 -1.03 -21.66
N PHE A 184 -4.03 -0.17 -21.60
CA PHE A 184 -4.05 1.10 -22.34
C PHE A 184 -3.08 2.13 -21.73
N ALA A 185 -3.03 2.27 -20.40
CA ALA A 185 -2.21 3.29 -19.74
C ALA A 185 -0.70 3.02 -19.88
N PHE A 186 -0.31 1.75 -19.90
CA PHE A 186 1.11 1.38 -19.93
C PHE A 186 1.63 0.99 -21.32
N ARG A 187 0.75 0.91 -22.33
CA ARG A 187 1.16 0.59 -23.71
C ARG A 187 2.06 1.65 -24.35
N SER A 188 1.89 2.92 -23.98
CA SER A 188 2.67 4.05 -24.53
C SER A 188 3.90 4.41 -23.69
N SER A 189 4.02 3.92 -22.45
CA SER A 189 5.09 4.30 -21.53
C SER A 189 6.44 3.62 -21.83
N ASP A 190 6.44 2.49 -22.56
CA ASP A 190 7.69 1.77 -22.88
C ASP A 190 8.68 2.54 -23.77
N ARG A 191 8.21 3.58 -24.48
CA ARG A 191 9.07 4.37 -25.37
C ARG A 191 9.78 5.53 -24.67
N THR A 192 9.26 6.01 -23.53
CA THR A 192 9.77 7.20 -22.85
C THR A 192 10.71 6.85 -21.68
N ASP A 193 10.53 5.70 -21.02
CA ASP A 193 11.28 5.35 -19.83
C ASP A 193 12.70 4.86 -20.13
N VAL A 194 12.95 4.30 -21.33
CA VAL A 194 14.29 3.95 -21.81
C VAL A 194 15.12 5.19 -22.14
N ALA A 195 14.49 6.31 -22.50
CA ALA A 195 15.17 7.55 -22.86
C ALA A 195 15.62 8.39 -21.66
N ASN A 196 15.02 8.21 -20.48
CA ASN A 196 15.27 9.03 -19.29
C ASN A 196 16.17 8.38 -18.24
N GLY A 197 16.92 7.34 -18.55
CA GLY A 197 18.06 6.80 -17.78
C GLY A 197 18.12 7.12 -16.28
N VAL A 198 16.98 7.02 -15.53
CA VAL A 198 17.01 7.22 -14.08
C VAL A 198 17.57 5.94 -13.44
N VAL A 199 18.88 5.82 -13.49
CA VAL A 199 19.62 4.88 -12.64
C VAL A 199 19.46 5.38 -11.22
N HIS A 200 18.58 4.73 -10.45
CA HIS A 200 18.55 4.95 -9.02
C HIS A 200 19.89 4.50 -8.43
N ASP A 201 20.71 5.46 -8.07
CA ASP A 201 21.93 5.22 -7.30
C ASP A 201 21.54 4.54 -5.98
N THR A 202 21.78 3.24 -5.91
CA THR A 202 21.51 2.40 -4.73
C THR A 202 22.60 2.54 -3.65
N SER A 203 23.64 3.33 -3.91
CA SER A 203 24.84 3.43 -3.06
C SER A 203 24.63 4.16 -1.73
N THR A 204 23.49 4.86 -1.54
CA THR A 204 23.23 5.65 -0.32
C THR A 204 22.07 5.13 0.54
N ARG A 205 21.56 3.91 0.28
CA ARG A 205 20.49 3.36 1.14
C ARG A 205 21.09 2.88 2.46
N PRO A 206 20.55 3.36 3.62
CA PRO A 206 20.96 2.84 4.92
C PRO A 206 20.77 1.33 5.00
N GLU A 207 21.65 0.64 5.71
CA GLU A 207 21.53 -0.81 5.90
C GLU A 207 20.12 -1.23 6.38
N PRO A 208 19.52 -2.28 5.78
CA PRO A 208 18.19 -2.76 6.16
C PRO A 208 18.14 -3.13 7.65
N MET A 209 17.10 -2.70 8.34
CA MET A 209 16.91 -3.07 9.73
C MET A 209 16.58 -4.55 9.87
N THR A 210 17.24 -5.25 10.77
CA THR A 210 16.92 -6.66 11.05
C THR A 210 15.60 -6.77 11.82
N LEU A 211 14.84 -7.84 11.58
CA LEU A 211 13.58 -8.09 12.29
C LEU A 211 13.78 -8.19 13.80
N ARG A 212 14.90 -8.77 14.26
CA ARG A 212 15.22 -8.90 15.69
C ARG A 212 15.38 -7.53 16.34
N ALA A 213 16.04 -6.59 15.68
CA ALA A 213 16.20 -5.22 16.16
C ALA A 213 14.84 -4.51 16.22
N ALA A 214 14.02 -4.61 15.18
CA ALA A 214 12.68 -4.02 15.16
C ALA A 214 11.77 -4.59 16.26
N LEU A 215 11.79 -5.90 16.50
CA LEU A 215 11.05 -6.56 17.58
C LEU A 215 11.56 -6.18 18.97
N GLY A 216 12.78 -5.68 19.11
CA GLY A 216 13.30 -5.06 20.33
C GLY A 216 12.52 -3.79 20.71
N GLU A 217 12.05 -3.05 19.73
CA GLU A 217 11.34 -1.79 19.91
C GLU A 217 9.89 -2.02 20.37
N ARG A 218 9.53 -1.41 21.52
CA ARG A 218 8.17 -1.53 22.07
C ARG A 218 7.11 -0.96 21.14
N GLY A 219 7.40 0.16 20.46
CA GLY A 219 6.51 0.79 19.48
C GLY A 219 6.20 -0.15 18.31
N PHE A 220 7.21 -0.86 17.80
CA PHE A 220 7.02 -1.83 16.71
C PHE A 220 6.13 -3.01 17.14
N ARG A 221 6.34 -3.56 18.35
CA ARG A 221 5.48 -4.64 18.89
C ARG A 221 4.04 -4.20 19.09
N ALA A 222 3.80 -2.98 19.59
CA ALA A 222 2.47 -2.42 19.72
C ALA A 222 1.79 -2.22 18.36
N SER A 223 2.55 -1.76 17.36
CA SER A 223 2.07 -1.58 15.99
C SER A 223 1.70 -2.90 15.32
N ILE A 224 2.53 -3.95 15.49
CA ILE A 224 2.22 -5.30 14.99
C ILE A 224 0.94 -5.84 15.62
N ALA A 225 0.80 -5.75 16.95
CA ALA A 225 -0.38 -6.25 17.65
C ALA A 225 -1.65 -5.49 17.23
N SER A 226 -1.56 -4.17 17.09
CA SER A 226 -2.68 -3.36 16.62
C SER A 226 -3.05 -3.65 15.16
N ASN A 227 -2.04 -3.87 14.29
CA ASN A 227 -2.27 -4.22 12.89
C ASN A 227 -2.88 -5.62 12.75
N PHE A 228 -2.44 -6.58 13.58
CA PHE A 228 -3.05 -7.91 13.68
C PHE A 228 -4.51 -7.82 14.13
N ALA A 229 -4.80 -7.05 15.20
CA ALA A 229 -6.15 -6.85 15.69
C ALA A 229 -7.05 -6.17 14.65
N ASN A 230 -6.51 -5.22 13.88
CA ASN A 230 -7.24 -4.57 12.80
C ASN A 230 -7.52 -5.54 11.63
N GLY A 231 -6.58 -6.41 11.29
CA GLY A 231 -6.82 -7.51 10.34
C GLY A 231 -7.89 -8.48 10.84
N TRP A 232 -7.79 -8.91 12.11
CA TRP A 232 -8.74 -9.83 12.75
C TRP A 232 -10.16 -9.26 12.78
N VAL A 233 -10.34 -8.06 13.34
CA VAL A 233 -11.65 -7.45 13.54
C VAL A 233 -12.12 -6.73 12.27
N GLY A 234 -11.28 -5.84 11.72
CA GLY A 234 -11.64 -4.94 10.65
C GLY A 234 -11.89 -5.63 9.30
N ASN A 235 -11.09 -6.66 8.97
CA ASN A 235 -11.26 -7.41 7.72
C ASN A 235 -11.80 -8.83 7.96
N GLY A 236 -11.38 -9.50 9.01
CA GLY A 236 -11.82 -10.87 9.28
C GLY A 236 -13.26 -10.91 9.78
N VAL A 237 -13.45 -10.56 11.04
CA VAL A 237 -14.75 -10.69 11.74
C VAL A 237 -15.82 -9.80 11.09
N ARG A 238 -15.48 -8.55 10.77
CA ARG A 238 -16.42 -7.59 10.18
C ARG A 238 -17.04 -8.08 8.88
N PHE A 239 -16.23 -8.54 7.93
CA PHE A 239 -16.72 -8.97 6.62
C PHE A 239 -17.27 -10.40 6.59
N THR A 240 -17.10 -11.16 7.67
CA THR A 240 -17.61 -12.53 7.77
C THR A 240 -18.80 -12.64 8.72
N LEU A 241 -18.63 -12.25 10.00
CA LEU A 241 -19.69 -12.43 10.99
C LEU A 241 -20.80 -11.40 10.86
N VAL A 242 -20.51 -10.15 10.48
CA VAL A 242 -21.57 -9.13 10.38
C VAL A 242 -22.64 -9.51 9.34
N PRO A 243 -22.31 -9.94 8.10
CA PRO A 243 -23.32 -10.40 7.16
C PRO A 243 -24.10 -11.63 7.65
N LEU A 244 -23.42 -12.61 8.26
CA LEU A 244 -24.06 -13.79 8.83
C LEU A 244 -25.00 -13.42 9.99
N PHE A 245 -24.55 -12.57 10.91
CA PHE A 245 -25.34 -12.08 12.02
C PHE A 245 -26.60 -11.32 11.55
N VAL A 246 -26.46 -10.44 10.55
CA VAL A 246 -27.58 -9.72 9.96
C VAL A 246 -28.57 -10.70 9.31
N ALA A 247 -28.08 -11.70 8.58
CA ALA A 247 -28.93 -12.66 7.90
C ALA A 247 -29.66 -13.62 8.87
N THR A 248 -28.97 -14.09 9.94
CA THR A 248 -29.48 -15.17 10.80
C THR A 248 -30.16 -14.67 12.05
N VAL A 249 -29.65 -13.61 12.69
CA VAL A 249 -30.19 -13.12 13.98
C VAL A 249 -31.13 -11.95 13.76
N ILE A 250 -30.80 -11.03 12.85
CA ILE A 250 -31.64 -9.85 12.59
C ILE A 250 -32.72 -10.16 11.53
N GLY A 251 -32.52 -11.19 10.69
CA GLY A 251 -33.42 -11.51 9.59
C GLY A 251 -33.36 -10.50 8.43
N GLY A 252 -32.23 -9.75 8.32
CA GLY A 252 -32.03 -8.71 7.33
C GLY A 252 -31.54 -9.28 6.00
N SER A 253 -31.82 -8.54 4.91
CA SER A 253 -31.31 -8.86 3.58
C SER A 253 -29.81 -8.58 3.42
N PRO A 254 -29.14 -9.10 2.39
CA PRO A 254 -27.77 -8.73 2.05
C PRO A 254 -27.56 -7.23 1.85
N PHE A 255 -28.59 -6.51 1.42
CA PHE A 255 -28.57 -5.04 1.29
C PHE A 255 -28.40 -4.35 2.66
N VAL A 256 -29.09 -4.82 3.70
CA VAL A 256 -28.93 -4.30 5.08
C VAL A 256 -27.50 -4.54 5.56
N SER A 257 -26.93 -5.72 5.30
CA SER A 257 -25.52 -6.00 5.59
C SER A 257 -24.58 -5.04 4.89
N GLY A 258 -24.83 -4.76 3.60
CA GLY A 258 -24.08 -3.80 2.80
C GLY A 258 -24.14 -2.38 3.39
N LEU A 259 -25.34 -1.88 3.75
CA LEU A 259 -25.52 -0.57 4.37
C LEU A 259 -24.77 -0.43 5.70
N VAL A 260 -24.86 -1.45 6.56
CA VAL A 260 -24.15 -1.47 7.84
C VAL A 260 -22.63 -1.40 7.63
N LEU A 261 -22.07 -2.14 6.67
CA LEU A 261 -20.66 -2.09 6.35
C LEU A 261 -20.23 -0.73 5.79
N VAL A 262 -21.09 -0.09 5.02
CA VAL A 262 -20.86 1.25 4.45
C VAL A 262 -20.73 2.30 5.55
N VAL A 263 -21.52 2.25 6.62
CA VAL A 263 -21.38 3.18 7.75
C VAL A 263 -19.93 3.22 8.22
N GLY A 264 -19.34 2.04 8.50
CA GLY A 264 -17.95 1.98 8.92
C GLY A 264 -16.96 2.49 7.86
N ALA A 265 -17.21 2.23 6.58
CA ALA A 265 -16.34 2.66 5.50
C ALA A 265 -16.40 4.19 5.28
N VAL A 266 -17.57 4.81 5.36
CA VAL A 266 -17.74 6.27 5.32
C VAL A 266 -17.01 6.93 6.49
N VAL A 267 -17.17 6.39 7.70
CA VAL A 267 -16.47 6.89 8.90
C VAL A 267 -14.94 6.82 8.70
N GLN A 268 -14.41 5.73 8.13
CA GLN A 268 -12.99 5.61 7.83
C GLN A 268 -12.49 6.73 6.92
N ILE A 269 -13.22 7.07 5.85
CA ILE A 269 -12.86 8.17 4.93
C ILE A 269 -12.88 9.52 5.64
N VAL A 270 -13.93 9.79 6.41
CA VAL A 270 -14.08 11.06 7.14
C VAL A 270 -12.96 11.24 8.16
N VAL A 271 -12.60 10.14 8.86
CA VAL A 271 -11.65 10.17 9.97
C VAL A 271 -10.18 10.14 9.50
N VAL A 272 -9.86 9.65 8.30
CA VAL A 272 -8.46 9.45 7.89
C VAL A 272 -7.63 10.75 7.89
N LYS A 273 -8.18 11.87 7.42
CA LYS A 273 -7.47 13.16 7.44
C LYS A 273 -7.28 13.72 8.86
N PRO A 274 -8.32 13.83 9.72
CA PRO A 274 -8.12 14.25 11.10
C PRO A 274 -7.23 13.27 11.89
N ALA A 275 -7.31 11.96 11.66
CA ALA A 275 -6.45 10.98 12.31
C ALA A 275 -4.96 11.25 12.04
N GLY A 276 -4.58 11.59 10.80
CA GLY A 276 -3.21 11.96 10.48
C GLY A 276 -2.73 13.17 11.29
N ARG A 277 -3.53 14.25 11.34
CA ARG A 277 -3.20 15.44 12.13
C ARG A 277 -3.11 15.15 13.63
N LEU A 278 -4.02 14.33 14.15
CA LEU A 278 -4.03 13.94 15.56
C LEU A 278 -2.83 13.07 15.93
N VAL A 279 -2.38 12.17 15.04
CA VAL A 279 -1.16 11.38 15.24
C VAL A 279 0.07 12.29 15.39
N ASP A 280 0.12 13.37 14.62
CA ASP A 280 1.23 14.33 14.69
C ASP A 280 1.17 15.23 15.92
N SER A 281 -0.05 15.64 16.37
CA SER A 281 -0.24 16.56 17.50
C SER A 281 -0.32 15.85 18.86
N TRP A 282 -1.04 14.74 18.99
CA TRP A 282 -1.20 13.99 20.22
C TRP A 282 -0.09 12.96 20.41
N GLY A 283 0.58 12.58 19.32
CA GLY A 283 1.61 11.55 19.29
C GLY A 283 1.09 10.15 18.93
N ARG A 284 2.02 9.30 18.50
CA ARG A 284 1.74 7.95 17.96
C ARG A 284 1.09 7.03 18.99
N ARG A 285 1.61 7.04 20.23
CA ARG A 285 1.17 6.14 21.30
C ARG A 285 -0.28 6.37 21.77
N PRO A 286 -0.69 7.58 22.21
CA PRO A 286 -2.07 7.79 22.64
C PRO A 286 -3.06 7.54 21.51
N MET A 287 -2.70 7.86 20.26
CA MET A 287 -3.54 7.62 19.12
C MET A 287 -3.71 6.12 18.80
N LEU A 288 -2.64 5.34 18.95
CA LEU A 288 -2.69 3.87 18.81
C LEU A 288 -3.56 3.23 19.90
N ALA A 289 -3.41 3.71 21.14
CA ALA A 289 -4.22 3.24 22.27
C ALA A 289 -5.70 3.59 22.12
N PHE A 290 -6.00 4.82 21.69
CA PHE A 290 -7.36 5.28 21.40
C PHE A 290 -8.01 4.44 20.29
N GLY A 291 -7.29 4.22 19.18
CA GLY A 291 -7.79 3.45 18.05
C GLY A 291 -8.08 2.00 18.41
N SER A 292 -7.13 1.32 19.06
CA SER A 292 -7.31 -0.06 19.53
C SER A 292 -8.39 -0.16 20.63
N GLY A 293 -8.49 0.82 21.52
CA GLY A 293 -9.53 0.90 22.55
C GLY A 293 -10.93 1.09 21.98
N SER A 294 -11.08 1.90 20.93
CA SER A 294 -12.33 2.08 20.22
C SER A 294 -12.81 0.79 19.54
N ILE A 295 -11.88 0.02 18.96
CA ILE A 295 -12.19 -1.31 18.40
C ILE A 295 -12.66 -2.25 19.51
N LEU A 296 -11.95 -2.31 20.63
CA LEU A 296 -12.31 -3.14 21.78
C LEU A 296 -13.69 -2.77 22.34
N LEU A 297 -13.95 -1.48 22.52
CA LEU A 297 -15.25 -0.99 23.00
C LEU A 297 -16.39 -1.44 22.08
N GLY A 298 -16.22 -1.31 20.76
CA GLY A 298 -17.21 -1.75 19.79
C GLY A 298 -17.51 -3.25 19.89
N ILE A 299 -16.47 -4.10 20.08
CA ILE A 299 -16.64 -5.54 20.29
C ILE A 299 -17.43 -5.82 21.55
N VAL A 300 -17.05 -5.20 22.68
CA VAL A 300 -17.68 -5.42 23.99
C VAL A 300 -19.16 -5.02 23.95
N VAL A 301 -19.48 -3.85 23.43
CA VAL A 301 -20.87 -3.36 23.35
C VAL A 301 -21.73 -4.29 22.48
N LEU A 302 -21.20 -4.72 21.31
CA LEU A 302 -21.93 -5.62 20.42
C LEU A 302 -22.11 -7.02 21.01
N ALA A 303 -21.14 -7.52 21.77
CA ALA A 303 -21.21 -8.82 22.43
C ALA A 303 -22.30 -8.85 23.53
N ILE A 304 -22.48 -7.71 24.24
CA ILE A 304 -23.48 -7.59 25.32
C ILE A 304 -24.88 -7.37 24.76
N VAL A 305 -25.03 -6.50 23.75
CA VAL A 305 -26.31 -6.09 23.18
C VAL A 305 -26.30 -6.29 21.66
N PRO A 306 -26.59 -7.51 21.16
CA PRO A 306 -26.48 -7.84 19.73
C PRO A 306 -27.75 -7.39 18.96
N THR A 307 -27.92 -6.08 18.79
CA THR A 307 -29.03 -5.46 18.05
C THR A 307 -28.52 -4.64 16.87
N LEU A 308 -29.39 -4.36 15.89
CA LEU A 308 -29.03 -3.60 14.70
C LEU A 308 -28.52 -2.17 15.04
N PRO A 309 -29.15 -1.38 15.94
CA PRO A 309 -28.62 -0.07 16.30
C PRO A 309 -27.22 -0.15 16.92
N ILE A 310 -26.97 -1.12 17.78
CA ILE A 310 -25.67 -1.35 18.39
C ILE A 310 -24.64 -1.82 17.35
N LEU A 311 -25.04 -2.64 16.39
CA LEU A 311 -24.18 -3.02 15.28
C LEU A 311 -23.75 -1.78 14.46
N VAL A 312 -24.68 -0.87 14.16
CA VAL A 312 -24.36 0.38 13.47
C VAL A 312 -23.39 1.24 14.30
N LEU A 313 -23.63 1.39 15.61
CA LEU A 313 -22.70 2.08 16.52
C LEU A 313 -21.32 1.41 16.51
N THR A 314 -21.28 0.10 16.53
CA THR A 314 -20.04 -0.68 16.45
C THR A 314 -19.30 -0.39 15.14
N MET A 315 -20.00 -0.27 14.02
CA MET A 315 -19.36 0.10 12.73
C MET A 315 -18.73 1.50 12.78
N VAL A 316 -19.37 2.46 13.47
CA VAL A 316 -18.77 3.78 13.71
C VAL A 316 -17.52 3.65 14.56
N LEU A 317 -17.58 2.94 15.69
CA LEU A 317 -16.44 2.72 16.59
C LEU A 317 -15.27 2.01 15.87
N TRP A 318 -15.56 0.99 15.05
CA TRP A 318 -14.56 0.27 14.27
C TRP A 318 -14.00 1.13 13.14
N GLY A 319 -14.82 1.98 12.53
CA GLY A 319 -14.37 2.94 11.50
C GLY A 319 -13.40 3.96 12.07
N VAL A 320 -13.73 4.60 13.20
CA VAL A 320 -12.85 5.53 13.92
C VAL A 320 -11.61 4.81 14.42
N GLY A 321 -11.81 3.74 15.19
CA GLY A 321 -10.73 3.00 15.84
C GLY A 321 -9.75 2.39 14.86
N GLY A 322 -10.24 1.70 13.83
CA GLY A 322 -9.43 1.06 12.81
C GLY A 322 -8.58 2.06 12.04
N THR A 323 -9.15 3.22 11.68
CA THR A 323 -8.42 4.28 10.98
C THR A 323 -7.33 4.89 11.85
N CYS A 324 -7.66 5.27 13.10
CA CYS A 324 -6.71 5.83 14.05
C CYS A 324 -5.56 4.85 14.34
N ALA A 325 -5.89 3.57 14.58
CA ALA A 325 -4.91 2.53 14.83
C ALA A 325 -4.01 2.28 13.62
N MET A 326 -4.58 2.25 12.40
CA MET A 326 -3.83 2.04 11.16
C MET A 326 -2.85 3.19 10.89
N VAL A 327 -3.30 4.44 10.99
CA VAL A 327 -2.45 5.62 10.75
C VAL A 327 -1.33 5.71 11.80
N ALA A 328 -1.67 5.54 13.09
CA ALA A 328 -0.70 5.59 14.18
C ALA A 328 0.31 4.43 14.10
N SER A 329 -0.15 3.24 13.74
CA SER A 329 0.68 2.04 13.57
C SER A 329 1.68 2.23 12.42
N ALA A 330 1.21 2.69 11.26
CA ALA A 330 2.07 2.95 10.09
C ALA A 330 3.11 4.04 10.39
N ALA A 331 2.71 5.13 11.05
CA ALA A 331 3.63 6.20 11.46
C ALA A 331 4.68 5.69 12.44
N THR A 332 4.28 4.87 13.45
CA THR A 332 5.22 4.29 14.42
C THR A 332 6.23 3.36 13.74
N VAL A 333 5.78 2.52 12.80
CA VAL A 333 6.67 1.65 12.02
C VAL A 333 7.64 2.47 11.19
N GLY A 334 7.16 3.54 10.55
CA GLY A 334 8.02 4.48 9.81
C GLY A 334 9.10 5.11 10.68
N ASP A 335 8.74 5.59 11.88
CA ASP A 335 9.67 6.18 12.85
C ASP A 335 10.74 5.15 13.32
N VAL A 336 10.32 3.92 13.64
CA VAL A 336 11.25 2.85 14.07
C VAL A 336 12.23 2.47 12.97
N LEU A 337 11.75 2.38 11.75
CA LEU A 337 12.59 1.99 10.62
C LEU A 337 13.50 3.12 10.12
N ALA A 338 13.14 4.37 10.33
CA ALA A 338 13.91 5.54 9.92
C ALA A 338 14.44 5.44 8.47
N GLY A 339 13.61 5.00 7.53
CA GLY A 339 13.97 4.82 6.12
C GLY A 339 14.77 3.55 5.78
N ARG A 340 15.16 2.74 6.78
CA ARG A 340 16.01 1.55 6.57
C ARG A 340 15.34 0.36 5.89
N GLY A 341 14.02 0.33 5.78
CA GLY A 341 13.30 -0.74 5.09
C GLY A 341 13.60 -2.16 5.61
N GLY A 342 13.31 -3.16 4.79
CA GLY A 342 13.70 -4.56 5.03
C GLY A 342 12.57 -5.47 5.54
N SER A 343 12.96 -6.60 6.13
CA SER A 343 12.04 -7.63 6.64
C SER A 343 10.96 -7.16 7.62
N PRO A 344 11.16 -6.11 8.46
CA PRO A 344 10.13 -5.66 9.38
C PRO A 344 8.87 -5.14 8.68
N ILE A 345 9.00 -4.47 7.51
CA ILE A 345 7.83 -4.00 6.75
C ILE A 345 7.00 -5.19 6.27
N ALA A 346 7.66 -6.22 5.74
CA ALA A 346 6.98 -7.43 5.29
C ALA A 346 6.23 -8.12 6.44
N VAL A 347 6.85 -8.24 7.62
CA VAL A 347 6.21 -8.81 8.80
C VAL A 347 5.03 -7.98 9.26
N TYR A 348 5.16 -6.65 9.24
CA TYR A 348 4.04 -5.76 9.57
C TYR A 348 2.83 -6.00 8.64
N GLN A 349 3.03 -6.13 7.33
CA GLN A 349 1.96 -6.43 6.38
C GLN A 349 1.37 -7.83 6.57
N VAL A 350 2.23 -8.83 6.75
CA VAL A 350 1.79 -10.21 6.97
C VAL A 350 0.95 -10.35 8.24
N THR A 351 1.24 -9.59 9.31
CA THR A 351 0.44 -9.67 10.55
C THR A 351 -1.01 -9.25 10.34
N PHE A 352 -1.28 -8.27 9.48
CA PHE A 352 -2.65 -7.92 9.10
C PHE A 352 -3.37 -9.07 8.37
N ASP A 353 -2.68 -9.68 7.42
CA ASP A 353 -3.23 -10.79 6.64
C ASP A 353 -3.48 -12.03 7.50
N VAL A 354 -2.58 -12.32 8.44
CA VAL A 354 -2.76 -13.42 9.41
C VAL A 354 -3.95 -13.15 10.33
N GLY A 355 -4.14 -11.90 10.76
CA GLY A 355 -5.35 -11.50 11.49
C GLY A 355 -6.62 -11.72 10.67
N THR A 356 -6.62 -11.30 9.41
CA THR A 356 -7.73 -11.48 8.46
C THR A 356 -8.03 -12.96 8.20
N MET A 357 -7.03 -13.83 8.25
CA MET A 357 -7.16 -15.26 8.08
C MET A 357 -7.76 -15.94 9.33
N LEU A 358 -7.18 -15.64 10.51
CA LEU A 358 -7.55 -16.33 11.76
C LEU A 358 -8.85 -15.82 12.36
N GLY A 359 -9.17 -14.54 12.20
CA GLY A 359 -10.38 -13.93 12.74
C GLY A 359 -11.66 -14.66 12.36
N PRO A 360 -11.95 -14.86 11.06
CA PRO A 360 -13.14 -15.58 10.61
C PRO A 360 -13.18 -17.04 11.06
N LEU A 361 -12.04 -17.74 11.09
CA LEU A 361 -11.99 -19.15 11.50
C LEU A 361 -12.39 -19.31 12.96
N VAL A 362 -11.76 -18.53 13.85
CA VAL A 362 -12.05 -18.61 15.29
C VAL A 362 -13.47 -18.14 15.57
N ALA A 363 -13.84 -16.97 15.05
CA ALA A 363 -15.17 -16.42 15.31
C ALA A 363 -16.27 -17.26 14.65
N GLY A 364 -16.06 -17.81 13.46
CA GLY A 364 -16.99 -18.72 12.79
C GLY A 364 -17.12 -20.06 13.52
N ALA A 365 -16.04 -20.60 14.09
CA ALA A 365 -16.09 -21.80 14.91
C ALA A 365 -16.92 -21.60 16.18
N VAL A 366 -16.76 -20.47 16.85
CA VAL A 366 -17.55 -20.13 18.05
C VAL A 366 -19.01 -19.86 17.69
N ALA A 367 -19.28 -19.16 16.59
CA ALA A 367 -20.65 -18.91 16.13
C ALA A 367 -21.41 -20.22 15.80
N ALA A 368 -20.70 -21.18 15.16
CA ALA A 368 -21.28 -22.46 14.79
C ALA A 368 -21.59 -23.36 16.00
N GLN A 369 -20.85 -23.24 17.09
CA GLN A 369 -20.99 -24.12 18.28
C GLN A 369 -21.79 -23.49 19.43
N ALA A 370 -21.86 -22.16 19.47
CA ALA A 370 -22.45 -21.48 20.62
C ALA A 370 -23.39 -20.33 20.20
N SER A 371 -22.87 -19.12 20.02
CA SER A 371 -23.68 -17.96 19.64
C SER A 371 -22.83 -16.88 18.98
N TYR A 372 -23.49 -15.95 18.26
CA TYR A 372 -22.82 -14.79 17.69
C TYR A 372 -22.25 -13.85 18.76
N SER A 373 -22.94 -13.67 19.90
CA SER A 373 -22.40 -12.88 21.03
C SER A 373 -21.08 -13.45 21.53
N LEU A 374 -20.97 -14.76 21.72
CA LEU A 374 -19.75 -15.43 22.13
C LEU A 374 -18.68 -15.37 21.01
N ALA A 375 -19.07 -15.42 19.73
CA ALA A 375 -18.16 -15.25 18.60
C ALA A 375 -17.52 -13.85 18.58
N PHE A 376 -18.28 -12.80 18.88
CA PHE A 376 -17.71 -11.45 19.04
C PHE A 376 -16.82 -11.39 20.28
N THR A 377 -17.24 -11.98 21.42
CA THR A 377 -16.46 -12.05 22.67
C THR A 377 -15.09 -12.69 22.45
N ALA A 378 -14.97 -13.72 21.60
CA ALA A 378 -13.72 -14.38 21.26
C ALA A 378 -12.67 -13.43 20.64
N SER A 379 -13.07 -12.27 20.12
CA SER A 379 -12.17 -11.24 19.61
C SER A 379 -11.66 -10.27 20.68
N ILE A 380 -12.24 -10.27 21.89
CA ILE A 380 -11.85 -9.38 22.99
C ILE A 380 -10.36 -9.54 23.38
N PRO A 381 -9.84 -10.77 23.58
CA PRO A 381 -8.45 -10.95 23.98
C PRO A 381 -7.46 -10.35 22.97
N VAL A 382 -7.75 -10.47 21.67
CA VAL A 382 -6.92 -9.93 20.61
C VAL A 382 -6.90 -8.40 20.63
N ALA A 383 -8.07 -7.77 20.72
CA ALA A 383 -8.17 -6.31 20.81
C ALA A 383 -7.59 -5.78 22.12
N ALA A 384 -7.82 -6.46 23.26
CA ALA A 384 -7.28 -6.11 24.56
C ALA A 384 -5.74 -6.17 24.57
N LEU A 385 -5.13 -7.19 23.95
CA LEU A 385 -3.67 -7.28 23.82
C LEU A 385 -3.11 -6.07 23.05
N ALA A 386 -3.76 -5.66 21.96
CA ALA A 386 -3.35 -4.49 21.21
C ALA A 386 -3.41 -3.21 22.07
N VAL A 387 -4.49 -3.02 22.84
CA VAL A 387 -4.63 -1.91 23.79
C VAL A 387 -3.55 -1.95 24.87
N LEU A 388 -3.33 -3.10 25.50
CA LEU A 388 -2.33 -3.26 26.57
C LEU A 388 -0.92 -2.94 26.08
N LEU A 389 -0.56 -3.39 24.87
CA LEU A 389 0.75 -3.08 24.30
C LEU A 389 0.86 -1.60 23.90
N ALA A 390 -0.23 -0.99 23.42
CA ALA A 390 -0.28 0.43 23.09
C ALA A 390 -0.16 1.33 24.34
N LEU A 391 -0.69 0.90 25.48
CA LEU A 391 -0.61 1.64 26.75
C LEU A 391 0.77 1.57 27.41
N ARG A 392 1.59 0.55 27.10
CA ARG A 392 2.94 0.45 27.66
C ARG A 392 3.79 1.64 27.21
N PRO A 393 4.55 2.29 28.11
CA PRO A 393 5.37 3.43 27.76
C PRO A 393 6.51 3.01 26.81
N TRP A 394 6.61 3.68 25.66
CA TRP A 394 7.78 3.70 24.78
C TRP A 394 8.11 5.15 24.43
N ARG A 395 9.39 5.41 24.19
CA ARG A 395 9.82 6.70 23.66
C ARG A 395 9.49 6.71 22.16
N THR A 396 8.68 7.64 21.72
CA THR A 396 8.67 8.05 20.32
C THR A 396 9.98 8.78 20.10
N VAL A 397 10.81 8.30 19.18
CA VAL A 397 11.91 9.10 18.68
C VAL A 397 11.23 10.25 17.94
N ALA A 398 11.14 11.41 18.61
CA ALA A 398 10.81 12.63 17.92
C ALA A 398 11.85 12.75 16.81
N MET A 399 11.41 12.79 15.55
CA MET A 399 12.28 13.25 14.48
C MET A 399 12.73 14.64 14.91
N SER A 400 13.94 14.75 15.48
CA SER A 400 14.64 16.00 15.49
C SER A 400 14.68 16.40 14.02
N THR A 401 13.98 17.47 13.68
CA THR A 401 14.24 18.21 12.46
C THR A 401 15.76 18.23 12.31
N PRO A 402 16.32 17.78 11.19
CA PRO A 402 17.74 17.98 11.02
C PRO A 402 17.90 19.50 11.11
N GLU A 403 18.39 20.00 12.27
CA GLU A 403 19.05 21.28 12.30
C GLU A 403 20.08 21.18 11.19
N SER A 404 19.81 21.87 10.09
CA SER A 404 20.83 22.14 9.11
C SER A 404 21.89 22.91 9.91
N LYS A 405 22.85 22.18 10.45
CA LYS A 405 24.14 22.74 10.77
C LYS A 405 24.66 23.23 9.43
N VAL A 406 24.29 24.47 9.13
CA VAL A 406 25.07 25.28 8.23
C VAL A 406 26.44 25.32 8.91
N VAL A 407 27.30 24.38 8.53
CA VAL A 407 28.72 24.52 8.75
C VAL A 407 29.10 25.71 7.88
N VAL A 408 29.06 26.88 8.50
CA VAL A 408 29.79 28.01 7.97
C VAL A 408 31.25 27.58 8.10
N THR A 409 31.77 26.95 7.06
CA THR A 409 33.19 26.89 6.84
C THR A 409 33.62 28.34 6.74
N GLU A 410 34.26 28.85 7.79
CA GLU A 410 35.07 30.06 7.70
C GLU A 410 36.02 29.83 6.52
N GLU A 411 35.67 30.46 5.43
CA GLU A 411 36.48 30.55 4.23
C GLU A 411 37.77 31.21 4.65
N SER A 412 38.85 30.41 4.68
CA SER A 412 40.21 30.85 4.93
C SER A 412 40.48 32.10 4.12
N ALA A 413 40.74 33.19 4.80
CA ALA A 413 41.14 34.45 4.23
C ALA A 413 42.26 34.22 3.21
N VAL A 414 41.92 34.40 1.93
CA VAL A 414 42.91 34.49 0.85
C VAL A 414 43.71 35.78 1.09
N PRO A 415 45.04 35.71 1.24
CA PRO A 415 45.84 36.94 1.39
C PRO A 415 45.77 37.75 0.12
N THR A 416 45.30 38.97 0.25
CA THR A 416 45.32 40.00 -0.80
C THR A 416 46.75 40.25 -1.32
N PRO A 417 47.00 40.17 -2.61
CA PRO A 417 48.30 40.58 -3.14
C PRO A 417 48.43 42.10 -3.09
N THR A 418 49.47 42.58 -2.45
CA THR A 418 49.89 43.97 -2.39
C THR A 418 50.27 44.43 -3.81
N ILE A 419 49.50 45.33 -4.35
CA ILE A 419 49.84 46.02 -5.62
C ILE A 419 50.68 47.23 -5.26
N HIS A 420 51.92 47.23 -5.73
CA HIS A 420 52.79 48.37 -5.72
C HIS A 420 52.27 49.46 -6.67
N ASP A 421 52.13 50.68 -6.11
CA ASP A 421 51.88 51.92 -6.84
C ASP A 421 52.96 52.19 -7.89
N HIS A 422 52.52 52.37 -9.12
CA HIS A 422 53.29 53.16 -10.10
C HIS A 422 52.39 54.24 -10.68
N HIS A 423 52.66 55.47 -10.27
CA HIS A 423 52.23 56.70 -10.87
C HIS A 423 52.41 56.72 -12.40
N TYR A 424 51.41 57.12 -13.15
CA TYR A 424 51.47 58.09 -14.26
C TYR A 424 50.02 58.48 -14.61
N GLY A 425 49.65 59.58 -14.63
CA GLY A 425 49.28 60.85 -14.91
C GLY A 425 48.36 61.05 -16.10
N LYS A 426 47.38 61.93 -15.83
CA LYS A 426 46.73 62.89 -16.75
C LYS A 426 45.53 62.43 -17.60
N GLU A 427 44.42 63.09 -17.23
CA GLU A 427 43.50 63.89 -18.07
C GLU A 427 42.79 63.11 -19.21
N ASP A 428 41.44 63.07 -19.29
CA ASP A 428 40.59 64.21 -19.58
C ASP A 428 39.11 63.84 -19.40
N ARG A 429 38.34 64.86 -19.03
CA ARG A 429 36.86 65.01 -18.96
C ARG A 429 36.21 64.69 -20.31
N CYS A 430 34.93 64.20 -20.25
CA CYS A 430 33.75 64.89 -20.79
C CYS A 430 32.52 64.01 -20.66
N HIS A 431 31.60 64.49 -19.89
CA HIS A 431 30.23 64.96 -20.19
C HIS A 431 29.29 64.05 -21.01
N ASN A 432 28.30 63.48 -20.30
CA ASN A 432 26.87 63.74 -20.41
C ASN A 432 26.18 63.75 -21.79
N ARG A 433 25.18 62.90 -21.96
CA ARG A 433 23.77 63.15 -22.34
C ARG A 433 23.11 61.94 -23.01
N SER A 434 22.07 61.55 -22.35
CA SER A 434 20.71 61.17 -22.85
C SER A 434 20.47 61.13 -24.38
N HIS A 435 19.80 60.10 -24.83
CA HIS A 435 18.55 59.96 -25.57
C HIS A 435 18.51 58.82 -26.55
N SER A 436 17.48 58.01 -26.35
CA SER A 436 16.48 57.48 -27.29
C SER A 436 16.88 56.79 -28.58
N ALA A 437 16.25 55.62 -28.72
CA ALA A 437 15.59 55.06 -29.91
C ALA A 437 16.43 54.46 -31.06
N GLY A 438 16.03 53.24 -31.44
CA GLY A 438 16.04 52.80 -32.83
C GLY A 438 17.00 51.68 -33.19
N SER A 439 16.41 50.52 -33.40
CA SER A 439 16.95 49.39 -34.20
C SER A 439 17.37 49.81 -35.62
N PRO A 440 17.91 48.96 -36.52
CA PRO A 440 18.27 47.53 -36.49
C PRO A 440 19.52 47.13 -37.31
N ILE A 441 19.85 45.80 -37.27
CA ILE A 441 20.48 44.99 -38.34
C ILE A 441 21.96 45.27 -38.72
N THR A 442 22.84 44.27 -38.53
CA THR A 442 23.60 43.58 -39.60
C THR A 442 24.60 42.54 -39.06
N SER A 443 24.46 41.36 -39.59
CA SER A 443 25.42 40.36 -40.10
C SER A 443 26.68 39.96 -39.34
N CYS A 444 26.79 38.62 -39.25
CA CYS A 444 27.94 37.74 -39.04
C CYS A 444 29.28 38.17 -39.71
N PRO A 445 30.41 37.61 -39.24
CA PRO A 445 30.88 36.45 -39.99
C PRO A 445 31.43 35.28 -39.14
N THR A 446 31.27 34.12 -39.74
CA THR A 446 31.79 32.79 -39.48
C THR A 446 33.31 32.72 -39.55
N GLY A 447 33.93 32.03 -38.56
CA GLY A 447 35.30 31.54 -38.65
C GLY A 447 35.37 30.05 -38.28
N PRO A 448 36.28 29.25 -38.80
CA PRO A 448 36.13 27.81 -38.96
C PRO A 448 36.60 26.97 -37.78
N VAL A 449 35.93 25.84 -37.63
CA VAL A 449 36.19 24.75 -36.68
C VAL A 449 37.40 23.92 -37.16
N PRO A 450 38.37 23.53 -36.30
CA PRO A 450 39.36 22.54 -36.67
C PRO A 450 38.87 21.11 -36.43
N SER A 451 39.14 20.24 -37.41
CA SER A 451 38.88 18.80 -37.45
C SER A 451 39.83 17.99 -36.55
N PRO A 452 39.38 16.83 -36.02
CA PRO A 452 40.22 15.90 -35.25
C PRO A 452 41.01 14.97 -36.19
N GLY A 453 42.30 14.74 -35.85
CA GLY A 453 43.20 13.79 -36.52
C GLY A 453 42.98 12.33 -36.04
N PRO A 454 43.58 11.35 -36.75
CA PRO A 454 43.16 9.97 -36.72
C PRO A 454 43.76 9.13 -35.59
N ALA A 455 42.96 8.15 -35.17
CA ALA A 455 43.24 7.14 -34.17
C ALA A 455 44.24 6.09 -34.69
N GLU A 456 45.19 5.78 -33.85
CA GLU A 456 46.18 4.71 -34.03
C GLU A 456 45.57 3.38 -33.57
N GLN A 457 45.58 2.39 -34.47
CA GLN A 457 45.19 1.01 -34.27
C GLN A 457 46.37 0.24 -33.70
N THR A 458 46.19 -0.44 -32.57
CA THR A 458 47.02 -1.61 -32.21
C THR A 458 46.13 -2.77 -31.92
N GLY A 459 46.37 -3.83 -32.70
CA GLY A 459 45.59 -5.08 -32.76
C GLY A 459 45.94 -6.09 -31.66
N PRO A 460 45.38 -7.32 -31.75
CA PRO A 460 45.15 -8.19 -30.63
C PRO A 460 46.24 -9.23 -30.42
N THR A 461 46.46 -9.59 -29.15
CA THR A 461 47.28 -10.77 -28.82
C THR A 461 46.36 -11.88 -28.26
N ALA A 462 46.34 -12.96 -29.03
CA ALA A 462 45.74 -14.25 -28.66
C ALA A 462 46.71 -15.01 -27.75
N LEU A 463 46.16 -15.74 -26.76
CA LEU A 463 46.73 -16.90 -26.09
C LEU A 463 45.61 -17.76 -25.59
N SER A 464 45.25 -18.79 -26.31
CA SER A 464 45.46 -20.24 -26.27
C SER A 464 45.09 -20.93 -24.96
N LEU A 465 44.01 -21.70 -25.03
CA LEU A 465 43.81 -23.12 -24.71
C LEU A 465 44.55 -23.73 -23.52
N SER A 466 43.79 -24.23 -22.55
CA SER A 466 43.99 -25.60 -22.07
C SER A 466 42.76 -26.13 -21.32
N THR A 467 42.07 -27.08 -21.89
CA THR A 467 41.27 -28.13 -21.24
C THR A 467 42.19 -29.11 -20.52
N PRO A 468 41.73 -29.77 -19.45
CA PRO A 468 41.80 -31.24 -19.50
C PRO A 468 40.48 -31.92 -19.19
N SER A 469 40.29 -32.94 -20.00
CA SER A 469 39.36 -34.06 -19.89
C SER A 469 39.62 -34.94 -18.66
N GLY A 470 38.56 -35.62 -18.19
CA GLY A 470 38.76 -36.95 -17.73
C GLY A 470 37.92 -37.46 -16.58
N ARG A 471 37.02 -38.43 -16.91
CA ARG A 471 36.58 -39.64 -16.18
C ARG A 471 35.56 -39.47 -15.04
N SER A 472 34.29 -39.87 -15.25
CA SER A 472 33.69 -41.25 -15.14
C SER A 472 34.06 -42.04 -13.89
N SER A 473 33.02 -42.36 -13.12
CA SER A 473 32.60 -43.67 -12.52
C SER A 473 31.53 -43.35 -11.47
N GLU A 474 30.28 -43.79 -11.62
CA GLU A 474 29.69 -45.10 -11.28
C GLU A 474 29.48 -45.31 -9.78
N GLN A 475 28.19 -45.63 -9.45
CA GLN A 475 27.67 -46.41 -8.31
C GLN A 475 27.60 -45.71 -6.94
N GLU A 476 26.47 -45.55 -6.34
CA GLU A 476 25.32 -46.41 -5.91
C GLU A 476 24.05 -45.56 -5.75
#